data_21227edef1fe822ac31d33981fcc6fe1
#
_entry.id   21227edef1fe822ac31d33981fcc6fe1
#
_cell.length_a   1.000
_cell.length_b   1.000
_cell.length_c   1.000
_cell.angle_alpha   90.00
_cell.angle_beta   90.00
_cell.angle_gamma   90.00
#
_symmetry.space_group_name_H-M   'P 1'
#
loop_
_entity.id
_entity.type
_entity.pdbx_description
1 polymer ?
#
loop_
_entity_poly.entity_id
_entity_poly.type
_entity_poly.pdbx_seq_one_letter_code
_entity_poly.pdbx_strand_id
1 'polypeptide(L)'
;MKLTRHLLAAAIALALVPAQASPQLAQQWAELKAKEPRLQTRDAARQLKVSEAELLATGIGSTVVRLKETDHAPREIMRRALDLGKVMALTRNENGVIETTGTAMRIPKQAEKGSADEAEREARNLNIAGGYLGGPIDLRFQFAKWKYAFAVTQPGRDGAISRSLQFFDASGNAVHKLYLRDDANIPVFDKLVADFRHPSQSAQLDVAPVAPKPAEKPDNAVDVKEFQTAWQEMTDVHQFNRIVSEFGLTREQAMRLAPGGLVQKVAPQAVRKLLEDAAKNGVAIMAFLGNGALTQIYSGKVNKVMAAEGWFNVLDPDFNLHLRDSAFRSGYVVRRAGVTSVEFFDDQGELVVTFFGVRERGKPQPQSWLDLAASLPKA
;
A
#
# COMPACT_ATOMS: atom_id res chain seq x y z
N MET A 1 18.29 56.38 35.16
CA MET A 1 17.16 56.12 34.27
C MET A 1 17.61 55.12 33.22
N LYS A 2 17.22 53.86 33.34
CA LYS A 2 17.48 52.79 32.34
C LYS A 2 16.15 52.46 31.69
N LEU A 3 15.95 52.78 30.41
CA LEU A 3 14.78 52.39 29.63
C LEU A 3 14.96 50.92 29.16
N THR A 4 14.11 50.06 29.64
CA THR A 4 13.98 48.68 29.17
C THR A 4 13.02 48.69 27.98
N ARG A 5 13.52 48.36 26.77
CA ARG A 5 12.70 48.14 25.57
C ARG A 5 12.17 46.71 25.59
N HIS A 6 10.85 46.53 25.78
CA HIS A 6 10.15 45.28 25.55
C HIS A 6 9.90 45.12 24.04
N LEU A 7 10.56 44.16 23.44
CA LEU A 7 10.23 43.67 22.10
C LEU A 7 9.04 42.67 22.23
N LEU A 8 7.87 43.10 21.79
CA LEU A 8 6.74 42.20 21.58
C LEU A 8 6.99 41.43 20.29
N ALA A 9 7.25 40.12 20.39
CA ALA A 9 7.25 39.20 19.27
C ALA A 9 5.80 38.83 18.98
N ALA A 10 5.22 39.40 17.91
CA ALA A 10 3.93 38.97 17.41
C ALA A 10 4.10 37.61 16.68
N ALA A 11 3.66 36.55 17.30
CA ALA A 11 3.51 35.25 16.64
C ALA A 11 2.33 35.32 15.68
N ILE A 12 2.60 35.40 14.37
CA ILE A 12 1.58 35.24 13.34
C ILE A 12 1.26 33.74 13.31
N ALA A 13 0.17 33.35 13.97
CA ALA A 13 -0.44 32.07 13.77
C ALA A 13 -1.04 32.06 12.36
N LEU A 14 -0.36 31.42 11.40
CA LEU A 14 -1.00 31.05 10.13
C LEU A 14 -2.12 30.05 10.47
N ALA A 15 -3.35 30.56 10.52
CA ALA A 15 -4.52 29.69 10.50
C ALA A 15 -4.50 28.92 9.17
N LEU A 16 -4.25 27.63 9.23
CA LEU A 16 -4.51 26.71 8.14
C LEU A 16 -6.03 26.74 7.89
N VAL A 17 -6.45 27.53 6.89
CA VAL A 17 -7.81 27.46 6.37
C VAL A 17 -7.98 26.05 5.79
N PRO A 18 -8.95 25.24 6.26
CA PRO A 18 -9.20 23.93 5.66
C PRO A 18 -9.48 24.16 4.17
N ALA A 19 -8.74 23.46 3.31
CA ALA A 19 -8.94 23.52 1.87
C ALA A 19 -10.35 22.98 1.58
N GLN A 20 -11.29 23.86 1.36
CA GLN A 20 -12.63 23.49 0.91
C GLN A 20 -12.49 22.95 -0.52
N ALA A 21 -13.09 21.79 -0.79
CA ALA A 21 -13.35 21.35 -2.17
C ALA A 21 -14.29 22.37 -2.79
N SER A 22 -13.72 23.49 -3.22
CA SER A 22 -14.42 24.64 -3.75
C SER A 22 -14.63 24.45 -5.24
N PRO A 23 -15.63 25.11 -5.84
CA PRO A 23 -15.74 25.23 -7.29
C PRO A 23 -14.41 25.65 -7.95
N GLN A 24 -13.60 26.41 -7.24
CA GLN A 24 -12.26 26.83 -7.66
C GLN A 24 -11.29 25.64 -7.80
N LEU A 25 -11.27 24.67 -6.88
CA LEU A 25 -10.43 23.48 -7.00
C LEU A 25 -10.85 22.63 -8.20
N ALA A 26 -12.17 22.47 -8.43
CA ALA A 26 -12.68 21.75 -9.59
C ALA A 26 -12.25 22.42 -10.91
N GLN A 27 -12.29 23.75 -10.97
CA GLN A 27 -11.81 24.51 -12.13
C GLN A 27 -10.30 24.35 -12.34
N GLN A 28 -9.48 24.53 -11.28
CA GLN A 28 -8.03 24.33 -11.33
C GLN A 28 -7.66 22.92 -11.80
N TRP A 29 -8.41 21.91 -11.34
CA TRP A 29 -8.22 20.54 -11.77
C TRP A 29 -8.55 20.36 -13.26
N ALA A 30 -9.66 20.92 -13.73
CA ALA A 30 -10.04 20.85 -15.14
C ALA A 30 -9.01 21.53 -16.04
N GLU A 31 -8.50 22.71 -15.65
CA GLU A 31 -7.45 23.44 -16.37
C GLU A 31 -6.14 22.63 -16.42
N LEU A 32 -5.73 22.06 -15.29
CA LEU A 32 -4.52 21.26 -15.21
C LEU A 32 -4.63 20.00 -16.08
N LYS A 33 -5.78 19.31 -16.04
CA LYS A 33 -6.04 18.13 -16.85
C LYS A 33 -6.09 18.42 -18.35
N ALA A 34 -6.56 19.62 -18.74
CA ALA A 34 -6.52 20.05 -20.13
C ALA A 34 -5.08 20.31 -20.63
N LYS A 35 -4.20 20.81 -19.77
CA LYS A 35 -2.77 21.02 -20.08
C LYS A 35 -1.97 19.74 -20.08
N GLU A 36 -2.26 18.85 -19.14
CA GLU A 36 -1.55 17.59 -18.91
C GLU A 36 -2.53 16.40 -18.86
N PRO A 37 -3.07 15.94 -20.01
CA PRO A 37 -4.13 14.92 -20.05
C PRO A 37 -3.74 13.58 -19.42
N ARG A 38 -2.43 13.27 -19.34
CA ARG A 38 -1.90 12.02 -18.75
C ARG A 38 -1.56 12.14 -17.28
N LEU A 39 -1.67 13.33 -16.68
CA LEU A 39 -1.33 13.56 -15.28
C LEU A 39 -2.23 12.71 -14.37
N GLN A 40 -1.61 11.96 -13.48
CA GLN A 40 -2.33 11.14 -12.51
C GLN A 40 -2.96 12.02 -11.43
N THR A 41 -4.14 11.63 -10.92
CA THR A 41 -4.86 12.37 -9.87
C THR A 41 -3.97 12.70 -8.67
N ARG A 42 -3.11 11.76 -8.26
CA ARG A 42 -2.17 11.98 -7.16
C ARG A 42 -1.16 13.10 -7.43
N ASP A 43 -0.59 13.11 -8.63
CA ASP A 43 0.43 14.09 -8.97
C ASP A 43 -0.20 15.47 -9.18
N ALA A 44 -1.42 15.50 -9.72
CA ALA A 44 -2.25 16.71 -9.78
C ALA A 44 -2.59 17.25 -8.38
N ALA A 45 -2.98 16.39 -7.45
CA ALA A 45 -3.27 16.76 -6.07
C ALA A 45 -2.05 17.40 -5.39
N ARG A 46 -0.85 16.86 -5.63
CA ARG A 46 0.41 17.46 -5.16
C ARG A 46 0.68 18.83 -5.76
N GLN A 47 0.51 18.98 -7.07
CA GLN A 47 0.67 20.28 -7.74
C GLN A 47 -0.30 21.31 -7.17
N LEU A 48 -1.54 20.92 -6.89
CA LEU A 48 -2.60 21.77 -6.34
C LEU A 48 -2.54 21.89 -4.80
N LYS A 49 -1.60 21.20 -4.12
CA LYS A 49 -1.39 21.22 -2.66
C LYS A 49 -2.63 20.80 -1.87
N VAL A 50 -3.36 19.82 -2.38
CA VAL A 50 -4.51 19.18 -1.74
C VAL A 50 -4.27 17.68 -1.63
N SER A 51 -5.10 16.96 -0.85
CA SER A 51 -5.06 15.49 -0.84
C SER A 51 -5.69 14.90 -2.11
N GLU A 52 -5.34 13.65 -2.43
CA GLU A 52 -5.94 12.95 -3.57
C GLU A 52 -7.44 12.76 -3.40
N ALA A 53 -7.92 12.52 -2.15
CA ALA A 53 -9.34 12.40 -1.83
C ALA A 53 -10.10 13.71 -2.08
N GLU A 54 -9.56 14.86 -1.66
CA GLU A 54 -10.18 16.18 -1.90
C GLU A 54 -10.29 16.47 -3.39
N LEU A 55 -9.22 16.18 -4.15
CA LEU A 55 -9.25 16.38 -5.59
C LEU A 55 -10.28 15.46 -6.26
N LEU A 56 -10.37 14.20 -5.85
CA LEU A 56 -11.37 13.26 -6.35
C LEU A 56 -12.80 13.70 -5.99
N ALA A 57 -13.00 14.21 -4.77
CA ALA A 57 -14.30 14.67 -4.29
C ALA A 57 -14.88 15.82 -5.13
N THR A 58 -14.07 16.59 -5.86
CA THR A 58 -14.56 17.61 -6.80
C THR A 58 -15.48 17.05 -7.89
N GLY A 59 -15.38 15.74 -8.18
CA GLY A 59 -16.22 15.03 -9.16
C GLY A 59 -17.57 14.54 -8.61
N ILE A 60 -17.86 14.75 -7.32
CA ILE A 60 -19.12 14.31 -6.70
C ILE A 60 -20.32 14.98 -7.38
N GLY A 61 -21.32 14.17 -7.71
CA GLY A 61 -22.50 14.60 -8.48
C GLY A 61 -22.33 14.46 -10.00
N SER A 62 -21.13 14.10 -10.50
CA SER A 62 -20.90 13.82 -11.91
C SER A 62 -20.27 12.43 -12.12
N THR A 63 -18.98 12.29 -11.83
CA THR A 63 -18.24 11.03 -12.05
C THR A 63 -17.95 10.28 -10.74
N VAL A 64 -18.24 10.87 -9.59
CA VAL A 64 -17.89 10.35 -8.27
C VAL A 64 -19.13 10.28 -7.39
N VAL A 65 -19.27 9.17 -6.67
CA VAL A 65 -20.27 8.97 -5.61
C VAL A 65 -19.50 8.75 -4.30
N ARG A 66 -19.77 9.59 -3.30
CA ARG A 66 -19.25 9.38 -1.94
C ARG A 66 -19.98 8.19 -1.29
N LEU A 67 -19.24 7.28 -0.71
CA LEU A 67 -19.73 6.10 -0.02
C LEU A 67 -19.68 6.30 1.49
N LYS A 68 -20.42 5.46 2.25
CA LYS A 68 -20.45 5.49 3.71
C LYS A 68 -19.06 5.33 4.32
N GLU A 69 -18.78 6.06 5.39
CA GLU A 69 -17.50 6.17 6.08
C GLU A 69 -17.57 5.71 7.54
N THR A 70 -18.66 5.06 7.94
CA THR A 70 -18.79 4.49 9.28
C THR A 70 -17.73 3.43 9.53
N ASP A 71 -17.40 3.12 10.78
CA ASP A 71 -16.27 2.28 11.17
C ASP A 71 -16.18 0.91 10.46
N HIS A 72 -17.29 0.40 9.97
CA HIS A 72 -17.34 -0.89 9.28
C HIS A 72 -17.63 -0.79 7.79
N ALA A 73 -17.96 0.38 7.25
CA ALA A 73 -18.40 0.50 5.86
C ALA A 73 -17.30 0.12 4.84
N PRO A 74 -16.03 0.57 4.95
CA PRO A 74 -14.99 0.15 4.01
C PRO A 74 -14.80 -1.38 4.00
N ARG A 75 -14.91 -2.02 5.17
CA ARG A 75 -14.83 -3.47 5.31
C ARG A 75 -16.00 -4.17 4.63
N GLU A 76 -17.24 -3.68 4.86
CA GLU A 76 -18.44 -4.27 4.25
C GLU A 76 -18.45 -4.04 2.73
N ILE A 77 -17.98 -2.90 2.25
CA ILE A 77 -17.80 -2.64 0.82
C ILE A 77 -16.83 -3.67 0.21
N MET A 78 -15.66 -3.88 0.83
CA MET A 78 -14.69 -4.89 0.35
C MET A 78 -15.26 -6.31 0.41
N ARG A 79 -16.07 -6.64 1.42
CA ARG A 79 -16.76 -7.93 1.50
C ARG A 79 -17.75 -8.12 0.33
N ARG A 80 -18.52 -7.09 0.01
CA ARG A 80 -19.46 -7.10 -1.12
C ARG A 80 -18.74 -7.06 -2.48
N ALA A 81 -17.56 -6.45 -2.53
CA ALA A 81 -16.73 -6.41 -3.73
C ALA A 81 -16.22 -7.80 -4.18
N LEU A 82 -16.29 -8.82 -3.33
CA LEU A 82 -16.07 -10.22 -3.73
C LEU A 82 -17.04 -10.71 -4.81
N ASP A 83 -18.19 -10.07 -4.96
CA ASP A 83 -19.20 -10.42 -5.95
C ASP A 83 -18.97 -9.71 -7.32
N LEU A 84 -17.96 -8.84 -7.42
CA LEU A 84 -17.65 -8.10 -8.66
C LEU A 84 -16.98 -8.92 -9.76
N GLY A 85 -16.71 -10.21 -9.52
CA GLY A 85 -16.04 -11.07 -10.49
C GLY A 85 -14.59 -10.64 -10.74
N LYS A 86 -14.19 -10.50 -12.02
CA LYS A 86 -12.84 -10.08 -12.38
C LYS A 86 -12.64 -8.59 -12.08
N VAL A 87 -11.61 -8.30 -11.30
CA VAL A 87 -11.23 -6.93 -10.91
C VAL A 87 -9.73 -6.73 -11.09
N MET A 88 -9.31 -5.47 -11.16
CA MET A 88 -7.90 -5.10 -10.99
C MET A 88 -7.75 -4.37 -9.65
N ALA A 89 -6.96 -4.94 -8.76
CA ALA A 89 -6.59 -4.39 -7.48
C ALA A 89 -5.30 -3.58 -7.61
N LEU A 90 -5.31 -2.32 -7.14
CA LEU A 90 -4.18 -1.42 -7.19
C LEU A 90 -3.87 -0.92 -5.78
N THR A 91 -2.64 -1.14 -5.34
CA THR A 91 -2.07 -0.56 -4.11
C THR A 91 -0.81 0.20 -4.46
N ARG A 92 -0.58 1.30 -3.77
CA ARG A 92 0.63 2.08 -3.96
C ARG A 92 1.15 2.65 -2.66
N ASN A 93 2.46 2.87 -2.63
CA ASN A 93 3.11 3.76 -1.69
C ASN A 93 3.73 4.95 -2.43
N GLU A 94 4.68 5.64 -1.82
CA GLU A 94 5.33 6.80 -2.44
C GLU A 94 6.07 6.44 -3.72
N ASN A 95 6.78 5.31 -3.72
CA ASN A 95 7.76 4.95 -4.73
C ASN A 95 7.45 3.63 -5.47
N GLY A 96 6.30 3.01 -5.18
CA GLY A 96 5.89 1.78 -5.83
C GLY A 96 4.39 1.71 -6.09
N VAL A 97 4.01 0.97 -7.14
CA VAL A 97 2.62 0.62 -7.47
C VAL A 97 2.58 -0.86 -7.81
N ILE A 98 1.63 -1.58 -7.24
CA ILE A 98 1.33 -2.97 -7.55
C ILE A 98 -0.10 -3.10 -8.06
N GLU A 99 -0.27 -3.72 -9.20
CA GLU A 99 -1.55 -3.98 -9.84
C GLU A 99 -1.68 -5.48 -10.11
N THR A 100 -2.79 -6.06 -9.69
CA THR A 100 -3.08 -7.47 -9.94
C THR A 100 -4.50 -7.61 -10.47
N THR A 101 -4.64 -8.29 -11.61
CA THR A 101 -5.94 -8.54 -12.24
C THR A 101 -6.35 -9.99 -12.00
N GLY A 102 -7.57 -10.20 -11.53
CA GLY A 102 -8.08 -11.54 -11.25
C GLY A 102 -9.43 -11.51 -10.54
N THR A 103 -9.90 -12.68 -10.16
CA THR A 103 -11.10 -12.83 -9.34
C THR A 103 -10.67 -13.17 -7.91
N ALA A 104 -11.16 -12.39 -6.94
CA ALA A 104 -10.99 -12.71 -5.53
C ALA A 104 -11.76 -14.01 -5.22
N MET A 105 -11.07 -14.99 -4.64
CA MET A 105 -11.65 -16.30 -4.40
C MET A 105 -12.23 -16.39 -2.98
N ARG A 106 -13.50 -16.75 -2.87
CA ARG A 106 -14.08 -17.15 -1.59
C ARG A 106 -13.56 -18.56 -1.26
N ILE A 107 -12.62 -18.64 -0.33
CA ILE A 107 -12.14 -19.92 0.18
C ILE A 107 -13.18 -20.42 1.19
N PRO A 108 -13.83 -21.58 0.97
CA PRO A 108 -14.73 -22.18 1.95
C PRO A 108 -13.98 -22.45 3.26
N LYS A 109 -14.56 -22.03 4.38
CA LYS A 109 -13.99 -22.25 5.70
C LYS A 109 -13.93 -23.76 6.01
N GLN A 110 -12.75 -24.31 6.29
CA GLN A 110 -12.66 -25.53 7.08
C GLN A 110 -12.98 -25.15 8.53
N ALA A 111 -14.01 -25.79 9.09
CA ALA A 111 -14.39 -25.58 10.48
C ALA A 111 -13.29 -26.07 11.41
N GLU A 112 -12.48 -25.16 11.95
CA GLU A 112 -11.56 -25.46 13.04
C GLU A 112 -12.28 -25.30 14.39
N LYS A 113 -11.97 -26.20 15.31
CA LYS A 113 -12.59 -26.28 16.65
C LYS A 113 -12.03 -25.16 17.53
N GLY A 114 -12.79 -24.08 17.72
CA GLY A 114 -12.57 -23.00 18.67
C GLY A 114 -13.85 -22.65 19.42
N SER A 115 -13.78 -21.78 20.44
CA SER A 115 -14.99 -21.29 21.11
C SER A 115 -15.89 -20.53 20.13
N ALA A 116 -17.22 -20.56 20.34
CA ALA A 116 -18.20 -19.93 19.44
C ALA A 116 -17.89 -18.44 19.18
N ASP A 117 -17.45 -17.69 20.18
CA ASP A 117 -17.10 -16.26 20.07
C ASP A 117 -15.80 -16.01 19.28
N GLU A 118 -14.83 -16.92 19.39
CA GLU A 118 -13.59 -16.85 18.65
C GLU A 118 -13.80 -17.22 17.19
N ALA A 119 -14.60 -18.28 16.94
CA ALA A 119 -15.04 -18.70 15.62
C ALA A 119 -15.90 -17.63 14.91
N GLU A 120 -16.75 -16.89 15.65
CA GLU A 120 -17.58 -15.82 15.07
C GLU A 120 -16.76 -14.55 14.78
N ARG A 121 -15.79 -14.21 15.64
CA ARG A 121 -14.85 -13.10 15.40
C ARG A 121 -13.90 -13.40 14.26
N GLU A 122 -13.37 -14.63 14.19
CA GLU A 122 -12.60 -15.12 13.05
C GLU A 122 -13.44 -15.20 11.79
N ALA A 123 -14.71 -15.65 11.86
CA ALA A 123 -15.62 -15.68 10.71
C ALA A 123 -15.90 -14.30 10.15
N ARG A 124 -16.03 -13.27 11.01
CA ARG A 124 -16.16 -11.88 10.56
C ARG A 124 -14.89 -11.36 9.91
N ASN A 125 -13.73 -11.70 10.41
CA ASN A 125 -12.44 -11.32 9.84
C ASN A 125 -12.06 -12.18 8.63
N LEU A 126 -12.26 -13.49 8.70
CA LEU A 126 -11.93 -14.45 7.67
C LEU A 126 -12.89 -14.43 6.48
N ASN A 127 -14.15 -13.99 6.63
CA ASN A 127 -15.07 -13.82 5.50
C ASN A 127 -14.58 -12.76 4.50
N ILE A 128 -13.77 -11.79 4.93
CA ILE A 128 -13.11 -10.86 4.01
C ILE A 128 -11.72 -11.38 3.66
N ALA A 129 -10.93 -11.77 4.65
CA ALA A 129 -9.59 -12.29 4.46
C ALA A 129 -9.60 -13.58 3.62
N GLY A 130 -10.55 -14.47 3.80
CA GLY A 130 -10.68 -15.71 3.02
C GLY A 130 -10.84 -15.48 1.53
N GLY A 131 -11.54 -14.42 1.12
CA GLY A 131 -11.68 -14.03 -0.28
C GLY A 131 -10.46 -13.34 -0.89
N TYR A 132 -9.53 -12.87 -0.05
CA TYR A 132 -8.36 -12.09 -0.44
C TYR A 132 -7.05 -12.70 0.07
N LEU A 133 -7.03 -13.97 0.41
CA LEU A 133 -5.83 -14.67 0.89
C LEU A 133 -5.39 -15.74 -0.08
N GLY A 134 -4.16 -15.61 -0.62
CA GLY A 134 -3.51 -16.65 -1.41
C GLY A 134 -4.10 -16.90 -2.79
N GLY A 135 -5.05 -16.05 -3.23
CA GLY A 135 -5.61 -16.05 -4.58
C GLY A 135 -4.90 -15.05 -5.51
N PRO A 136 -5.45 -14.84 -6.73
CA PRO A 136 -4.94 -13.81 -7.63
C PRO A 136 -4.94 -12.40 -7.02
N ILE A 137 -5.94 -12.10 -6.17
CA ILE A 137 -6.01 -10.85 -5.40
C ILE A 137 -5.71 -11.19 -3.93
N ASP A 138 -4.50 -10.91 -3.50
CA ASP A 138 -4.00 -11.24 -2.15
C ASP A 138 -3.70 -9.95 -1.35
N LEU A 139 -4.51 -9.68 -0.32
CA LEU A 139 -4.52 -8.41 0.42
C LEU A 139 -4.45 -8.63 1.93
N ARG A 140 -3.74 -7.73 2.65
CA ARG A 140 -3.69 -7.68 4.12
C ARG A 140 -4.20 -6.31 4.57
N PHE A 141 -5.33 -6.28 5.25
CA PHE A 141 -6.06 -5.07 5.58
C PHE A 141 -5.72 -4.53 6.98
N GLN A 142 -5.66 -3.20 7.10
CA GLN A 142 -5.68 -2.46 8.35
C GLN A 142 -6.84 -1.45 8.31
N PHE A 143 -8.07 -1.96 8.36
CA PHE A 143 -9.28 -1.15 8.18
C PHE A 143 -9.42 0.04 9.14
N ALA A 144 -8.81 -0.01 10.32
CA ALA A 144 -8.79 1.12 11.25
C ALA A 144 -8.14 2.39 10.67
N LYS A 145 -7.34 2.25 9.60
CA LYS A 145 -6.70 3.39 8.91
C LYS A 145 -7.49 3.88 7.69
N TRP A 146 -8.59 3.23 7.33
CA TRP A 146 -9.40 3.60 6.18
C TRP A 146 -10.47 4.61 6.62
N LYS A 147 -10.59 5.71 5.92
CA LYS A 147 -11.52 6.78 6.28
C LYS A 147 -12.54 7.07 5.19
N TYR A 148 -12.10 7.45 3.98
CA TYR A 148 -13.00 7.84 2.90
C TYR A 148 -13.11 6.73 1.87
N ALA A 149 -14.30 6.61 1.27
CA ALA A 149 -14.58 5.67 0.20
C ALA A 149 -15.41 6.34 -0.90
N PHE A 150 -15.04 6.08 -2.15
CA PHE A 150 -15.73 6.62 -3.32
C PHE A 150 -15.93 5.53 -4.38
N ALA A 151 -17.07 5.60 -5.07
CA ALA A 151 -17.25 4.95 -6.35
C ALA A 151 -16.99 5.97 -7.46
N VAL A 152 -16.19 5.59 -8.46
CA VAL A 152 -15.79 6.46 -9.56
C VAL A 152 -16.17 5.81 -10.87
N THR A 153 -16.89 6.55 -11.71
CA THR A 153 -17.30 6.15 -13.05
C THR A 153 -16.89 7.25 -14.03
N GLN A 154 -15.88 6.97 -14.82
CA GLN A 154 -15.29 7.98 -15.73
C GLN A 154 -14.69 7.32 -16.99
N PRO A 155 -14.49 8.06 -18.09
CA PRO A 155 -13.76 7.56 -19.23
C PRO A 155 -12.36 7.10 -18.84
N GLY A 156 -11.97 5.89 -19.27
CA GLY A 156 -10.63 5.37 -19.18
C GLY A 156 -9.73 5.95 -20.29
N ARG A 157 -8.46 5.49 -20.32
CA ARG A 157 -7.47 5.96 -21.32
C ARG A 157 -7.83 5.56 -22.76
N ASP A 158 -8.55 4.47 -22.90
CA ASP A 158 -9.04 3.91 -24.18
C ASP A 158 -10.43 4.46 -24.57
N GLY A 159 -10.99 5.37 -23.77
CA GLY A 159 -12.35 5.90 -23.97
C GLY A 159 -13.46 5.01 -23.42
N ALA A 160 -13.18 3.77 -23.01
CA ALA A 160 -14.15 2.91 -22.34
C ALA A 160 -14.47 3.47 -20.93
N ILE A 161 -15.68 3.20 -20.44
CA ILE A 161 -16.09 3.65 -19.11
C ILE A 161 -15.44 2.77 -18.05
N SER A 162 -14.55 3.35 -17.26
CA SER A 162 -13.93 2.71 -16.10
C SER A 162 -14.79 2.90 -14.87
N ARG A 163 -14.98 1.81 -14.09
CA ARG A 163 -15.68 1.81 -12.81
C ARG A 163 -14.73 1.33 -11.72
N SER A 164 -14.66 2.05 -10.61
CA SER A 164 -13.77 1.68 -9.50
C SER A 164 -14.34 2.05 -8.13
N LEU A 165 -13.92 1.30 -7.12
CA LEU A 165 -14.03 1.66 -5.71
C LEU A 165 -12.65 2.16 -5.27
N GLN A 166 -12.61 3.33 -4.64
CA GLN A 166 -11.36 3.95 -4.20
C GLN A 166 -11.46 4.32 -2.73
N PHE A 167 -10.44 3.95 -1.97
CA PHE A 167 -10.38 4.12 -0.52
C PHE A 167 -9.19 4.96 -0.12
N PHE A 168 -9.39 5.79 0.91
CA PHE A 168 -8.40 6.76 1.36
C PHE A 168 -8.29 6.75 2.89
N ASP A 169 -7.12 7.12 3.40
CA ASP A 169 -6.89 7.34 4.82
C ASP A 169 -7.48 8.68 5.31
N ALA A 170 -7.30 8.97 6.61
CA ALA A 170 -7.78 10.20 7.21
C ALA A 170 -7.12 11.47 6.63
N SER A 171 -5.93 11.34 6.08
CA SER A 171 -5.21 12.44 5.42
C SER A 171 -5.50 12.54 3.92
N GLY A 172 -6.45 11.75 3.42
CA GLY A 172 -6.86 11.75 2.02
C GLY A 172 -5.85 11.13 1.06
N ASN A 173 -4.88 10.34 1.57
CA ASN A 173 -3.99 9.55 0.72
C ASN A 173 -4.67 8.26 0.28
N ALA A 174 -4.45 7.85 -0.97
CA ALA A 174 -5.03 6.62 -1.48
C ALA A 174 -4.48 5.39 -0.74
N VAL A 175 -5.39 4.58 -0.19
CA VAL A 175 -5.09 3.30 0.43
C VAL A 175 -5.18 2.17 -0.60
N HIS A 176 -6.30 2.09 -1.31
CA HIS A 176 -6.57 1.03 -2.26
C HIS A 176 -7.54 1.46 -3.35
N LYS A 177 -7.38 0.90 -4.55
CA LYS A 177 -8.32 1.09 -5.65
C LYS A 177 -8.64 -0.27 -6.26
N LEU A 178 -9.92 -0.51 -6.48
CA LEU A 178 -10.43 -1.73 -7.07
C LEU A 178 -11.23 -1.38 -8.34
N TYR A 179 -10.74 -1.79 -9.49
CA TYR A 179 -11.34 -1.50 -10.80
C TYR A 179 -12.11 -2.70 -11.32
N LEU A 180 -13.36 -2.49 -11.69
CA LEU A 180 -14.17 -3.52 -12.38
C LEU A 180 -13.52 -3.87 -13.73
N ARG A 181 -13.42 -5.17 -14.03
CA ARG A 181 -12.87 -5.72 -15.27
C ARG A 181 -13.83 -6.70 -15.95
N ASP A 182 -15.03 -6.83 -15.43
CA ASP A 182 -16.07 -7.70 -15.93
C ASP A 182 -17.36 -6.90 -16.08
N ASP A 183 -17.68 -6.49 -17.32
CA ASP A 183 -18.85 -5.68 -17.60
C ASP A 183 -20.18 -6.40 -17.30
N ALA A 184 -20.19 -7.73 -17.27
CA ALA A 184 -21.37 -8.50 -16.83
C ALA A 184 -21.76 -8.19 -15.38
N ASN A 185 -20.81 -7.72 -14.56
CA ASN A 185 -21.03 -7.37 -13.17
C ASN A 185 -21.28 -5.85 -12.91
N ILE A 186 -21.52 -5.05 -13.98
CA ILE A 186 -21.94 -3.64 -13.81
C ILE A 186 -23.18 -3.52 -12.92
N PRO A 187 -24.24 -4.34 -13.05
CA PRO A 187 -25.41 -4.26 -12.15
C PRO A 187 -25.04 -4.56 -10.68
N VAL A 188 -24.10 -5.44 -10.43
CA VAL A 188 -23.60 -5.75 -9.06
C VAL A 188 -22.85 -4.54 -8.49
N PHE A 189 -22.00 -3.89 -9.30
CA PHE A 189 -21.30 -2.68 -8.92
C PHE A 189 -22.29 -1.54 -8.62
N ASP A 190 -23.26 -1.29 -9.49
CA ASP A 190 -24.25 -0.22 -9.32
C ASP A 190 -25.10 -0.44 -8.07
N LYS A 191 -25.50 -1.69 -7.80
CA LYS A 191 -26.21 -2.04 -6.58
C LYS A 191 -25.36 -1.80 -5.34
N LEU A 192 -24.08 -2.20 -5.35
CA LEU A 192 -23.14 -1.93 -4.26
C LEU A 192 -23.04 -0.42 -4.00
N VAL A 193 -22.86 0.37 -5.05
CA VAL A 193 -22.80 1.84 -4.92
C VAL A 193 -24.08 2.41 -4.32
N ALA A 194 -25.25 1.95 -4.75
CA ALA A 194 -26.54 2.39 -4.21
C ALA A 194 -26.70 2.04 -2.70
N ASP A 195 -26.36 0.80 -2.32
CA ASP A 195 -26.48 0.30 -0.94
C ASP A 195 -25.55 1.06 0.05
N PHE A 196 -24.38 1.46 -0.43
CA PHE A 196 -23.35 2.15 0.37
C PHE A 196 -23.24 3.66 0.11
N ARG A 197 -24.15 4.23 -0.67
CA ARG A 197 -24.16 5.68 -0.93
C ARG A 197 -24.23 6.46 0.39
N HIS A 198 -23.31 7.41 0.56
CA HIS A 198 -23.33 8.31 1.72
C HIS A 198 -24.55 9.25 1.62
N PRO A 199 -25.29 9.50 2.71
CA PRO A 199 -26.46 10.37 2.66
C PRO A 199 -26.13 11.80 2.23
N SER A 200 -24.97 12.31 2.64
CA SER A 200 -24.43 13.59 2.16
C SER A 200 -23.46 13.35 1.00
N GLN A 201 -23.79 13.90 -0.17
CA GLN A 201 -22.91 13.93 -1.34
C GLN A 201 -22.14 15.26 -1.41
N SER A 202 -21.68 15.74 -0.26
CA SER A 202 -20.82 16.93 -0.18
C SER A 202 -19.42 16.60 -0.67
N ALA A 203 -18.87 17.50 -1.48
CA ALA A 203 -17.45 17.46 -1.89
C ALA A 203 -16.49 17.91 -0.77
N GLN A 204 -17.03 18.47 0.31
CA GLN A 204 -16.24 18.88 1.45
C GLN A 204 -15.85 17.66 2.29
N LEU A 205 -14.55 17.48 2.50
CA LEU A 205 -13.98 16.44 3.36
C LEU A 205 -13.28 17.09 4.56
N ASP A 206 -13.36 16.42 5.70
CA ASP A 206 -12.61 16.78 6.91
C ASP A 206 -11.30 15.98 6.93
N VAL A 207 -10.33 16.43 6.12
CA VAL A 207 -9.05 15.76 5.93
C VAL A 207 -8.09 16.14 7.06
N ALA A 208 -7.60 15.12 7.77
CA ALA A 208 -6.62 15.31 8.83
C ALA A 208 -5.24 15.69 8.25
N PRO A 209 -4.46 16.55 8.93
CA PRO A 209 -3.07 16.76 8.57
C PRO A 209 -2.28 15.45 8.55
N VAL A 210 -1.34 15.34 7.62
CA VAL A 210 -0.40 14.20 7.63
C VAL A 210 0.44 14.28 8.91
N ALA A 211 0.38 13.23 9.74
CA ALA A 211 1.17 13.18 10.95
C ALA A 211 2.68 13.18 10.60
N PRO A 212 3.50 13.99 11.28
CA PRO A 212 4.94 13.96 11.07
C PRO A 212 5.48 12.58 11.44
N LYS A 213 6.45 12.11 10.65
CA LYS A 213 7.15 10.87 10.97
C LYS A 213 7.90 11.02 12.31
N PRO A 214 7.74 10.09 13.26
CA PRO A 214 8.55 10.09 14.46
C PRO A 214 10.05 10.05 14.13
N ALA A 215 10.85 10.81 14.86
CA ALA A 215 12.30 10.74 14.73
C ALA A 215 12.80 9.35 15.10
N GLU A 216 13.77 8.84 14.35
CA GLU A 216 14.44 7.58 14.67
C GLU A 216 15.21 7.71 16.01
N LYS A 217 15.10 6.71 16.87
CA LYS A 217 15.91 6.65 18.09
C LYS A 217 17.40 6.58 17.72
N PRO A 218 18.30 7.27 18.45
CA PRO A 218 19.73 7.00 18.33
C PRO A 218 20.07 5.54 18.60
N ASP A 219 20.96 4.93 17.83
CA ASP A 219 21.32 3.51 17.96
C ASP A 219 21.86 3.18 19.36
N ASN A 220 22.54 4.12 20.04
CA ASN A 220 23.03 3.97 21.40
C ASN A 220 21.95 4.05 22.50
N ALA A 221 20.71 4.43 22.15
CA ALA A 221 19.55 4.41 23.04
C ALA A 221 18.71 3.10 22.91
N VAL A 222 19.19 2.17 22.10
CA VAL A 222 18.56 0.86 21.88
C VAL A 222 19.30 -0.21 22.64
N ASP A 223 18.59 -1.10 23.36
CA ASP A 223 19.20 -2.34 23.86
C ASP A 223 19.39 -3.31 22.69
N VAL A 224 20.52 -3.11 22.00
CA VAL A 224 20.87 -3.89 20.80
C VAL A 224 21.01 -5.38 21.13
N LYS A 225 21.51 -5.72 22.31
CA LYS A 225 21.72 -7.12 22.71
C LYS A 225 20.38 -7.83 22.91
N GLU A 226 19.44 -7.20 23.60
CA GLU A 226 18.11 -7.74 23.81
C GLU A 226 17.34 -7.83 22.51
N PHE A 227 17.43 -6.80 21.66
CA PHE A 227 16.83 -6.81 20.31
C PHE A 227 17.36 -7.97 19.45
N GLN A 228 18.67 -8.21 19.44
CA GLN A 228 19.28 -9.31 18.71
C GLN A 228 18.85 -10.68 19.26
N THR A 229 18.71 -10.82 20.57
CA THR A 229 18.17 -12.03 21.19
C THR A 229 16.73 -12.27 20.75
N ALA A 230 15.85 -11.27 20.83
CA ALA A 230 14.46 -11.35 20.36
C ALA A 230 14.36 -11.71 18.86
N TRP A 231 15.28 -11.19 18.03
CA TRP A 231 15.36 -11.57 16.61
C TRP A 231 15.69 -13.04 16.42
N GLN A 232 16.71 -13.55 17.15
CA GLN A 232 17.18 -14.94 17.05
C GLN A 232 16.15 -15.96 17.57
N GLU A 233 15.35 -15.58 18.56
CA GLU A 233 14.30 -16.40 19.15
C GLU A 233 13.00 -16.43 18.33
N MET A 234 12.91 -15.65 17.23
CA MET A 234 11.73 -15.69 16.37
C MET A 234 11.50 -17.08 15.77
N THR A 235 10.28 -17.57 15.95
CA THR A 235 9.80 -18.82 15.35
C THR A 235 8.90 -18.58 14.12
N ASP A 236 8.41 -17.35 13.95
CA ASP A 236 7.55 -16.93 12.85
C ASP A 236 7.94 -15.51 12.38
N VAL A 237 8.05 -15.34 11.06
CA VAL A 237 8.42 -14.05 10.44
C VAL A 237 7.45 -12.92 10.77
N HIS A 238 6.17 -13.23 11.08
CA HIS A 238 5.16 -12.23 11.43
C HIS A 238 5.42 -11.58 12.80
N GLN A 239 6.23 -12.20 13.67
CA GLN A 239 6.65 -11.62 14.95
C GLN A 239 7.55 -10.39 14.78
N PHE A 240 8.22 -10.27 13.63
CA PHE A 240 9.21 -9.21 13.40
C PHE A 240 8.64 -7.79 13.55
N ASN A 241 7.46 -7.52 13.00
CA ASN A 241 6.87 -6.19 13.11
C ASN A 241 6.55 -5.81 14.56
N ARG A 242 6.13 -6.79 15.39
CA ARG A 242 5.89 -6.60 16.81
C ARG A 242 7.19 -6.30 17.54
N ILE A 243 8.25 -7.08 17.29
CA ILE A 243 9.58 -6.87 17.90
C ILE A 243 10.11 -5.47 17.56
N VAL A 244 10.10 -5.07 16.28
CA VAL A 244 10.53 -3.73 15.85
C VAL A 244 9.76 -2.63 16.59
N SER A 245 8.44 -2.80 16.76
CA SER A 245 7.59 -1.86 17.48
C SER A 245 7.89 -1.81 18.98
N GLU A 246 8.10 -2.95 19.62
CA GLU A 246 8.41 -3.07 21.07
C GLU A 246 9.72 -2.36 21.41
N PHE A 247 10.73 -2.46 20.55
CA PHE A 247 12.00 -1.74 20.72
C PHE A 247 11.92 -0.27 20.25
N GLY A 248 10.81 0.14 19.61
CA GLY A 248 10.62 1.50 19.09
C GLY A 248 11.58 1.83 17.95
N LEU A 249 11.93 0.83 17.13
CA LEU A 249 12.83 0.96 15.99
C LEU A 249 12.07 1.31 14.72
N THR A 250 12.74 1.97 13.77
CA THR A 250 12.32 1.93 12.39
C THR A 250 12.70 0.57 11.79
N ARG A 251 12.01 0.20 10.70
CA ARG A 251 12.31 -1.08 10.05
C ARG A 251 13.73 -1.12 9.48
N GLU A 252 14.20 -0.03 8.89
CA GLU A 252 15.56 0.05 8.36
C GLU A 252 16.61 0.06 9.49
N GLN A 253 16.31 0.74 10.62
CA GLN A 253 17.18 0.68 11.80
C GLN A 253 17.35 -0.76 12.32
N ALA A 254 16.25 -1.52 12.32
CA ALA A 254 16.32 -2.94 12.68
C ALA A 254 17.27 -3.74 11.76
N MET A 255 17.36 -3.39 10.47
CA MET A 255 18.32 -4.03 9.56
C MET A 255 19.77 -3.72 9.92
N ARG A 256 20.04 -2.47 10.34
CA ARG A 256 21.40 -2.05 10.74
C ARG A 256 21.84 -2.68 12.07
N LEU A 257 20.90 -2.91 12.97
CA LEU A 257 21.13 -3.45 14.32
C LEU A 257 20.97 -4.98 14.40
N ALA A 258 20.70 -5.64 13.27
CA ALA A 258 20.46 -7.07 13.20
C ALA A 258 21.61 -7.91 13.74
N PRO A 259 21.34 -9.15 14.21
CA PRO A 259 22.40 -10.10 14.57
C PRO A 259 23.33 -10.39 13.38
N GLY A 260 24.60 -10.57 13.67
CA GLY A 260 25.61 -10.87 12.64
C GLY A 260 25.23 -12.06 11.76
N GLY A 261 25.42 -11.93 10.44
CA GLY A 261 25.14 -12.99 9.48
C GLY A 261 23.67 -13.15 9.08
N LEU A 262 22.72 -12.47 9.73
CA LEU A 262 21.29 -12.55 9.40
C LEU A 262 20.83 -11.48 8.42
N VAL A 263 21.58 -10.39 8.28
CA VAL A 263 21.29 -9.33 7.32
C VAL A 263 22.56 -9.03 6.49
N GLN A 264 22.36 -8.96 5.18
CA GLN A 264 23.41 -8.55 4.22
C GLN A 264 22.92 -7.35 3.45
N LYS A 265 23.63 -6.24 3.54
CA LYS A 265 23.34 -5.05 2.74
C LYS A 265 23.67 -5.33 1.27
N VAL A 266 22.79 -4.89 0.37
CA VAL A 266 22.96 -5.00 -1.09
C VAL A 266 22.85 -3.62 -1.72
N ALA A 267 23.43 -3.49 -2.92
CA ALA A 267 23.36 -2.25 -3.66
C ALA A 267 21.89 -1.86 -3.96
N PRO A 268 21.51 -0.57 -3.94
CA PRO A 268 20.15 -0.13 -4.24
C PRO A 268 19.63 -0.66 -5.59
N GLN A 269 20.51 -0.76 -6.59
CA GLN A 269 20.19 -1.25 -7.95
C GLN A 269 19.94 -2.78 -7.99
N ALA A 270 20.20 -3.49 -6.90
CA ALA A 270 19.93 -4.92 -6.79
C ALA A 270 18.45 -5.28 -7.01
N VAL A 271 17.53 -4.33 -6.83
CA VAL A 271 16.10 -4.53 -7.15
C VAL A 271 15.87 -4.85 -8.62
N ARG A 272 16.58 -4.18 -9.54
CA ARG A 272 16.51 -4.47 -10.96
C ARG A 272 17.04 -5.86 -11.27
N LYS A 273 18.24 -6.16 -10.78
CA LYS A 273 18.87 -7.46 -10.97
C LYS A 273 18.00 -8.60 -10.43
N LEU A 274 17.37 -8.41 -9.26
CA LEU A 274 16.45 -9.40 -8.69
C LEU A 274 15.31 -9.72 -9.66
N LEU A 275 14.65 -8.72 -10.20
CA LEU A 275 13.51 -8.90 -11.10
C LEU A 275 13.93 -9.44 -12.48
N GLU A 276 15.04 -8.97 -13.02
CA GLU A 276 15.61 -9.45 -14.29
C GLU A 276 16.03 -10.91 -14.19
N ASP A 277 16.75 -11.30 -13.12
CA ASP A 277 17.19 -12.67 -12.91
C ASP A 277 15.99 -13.59 -12.59
N ALA A 278 14.99 -13.11 -11.82
CA ALA A 278 13.77 -13.87 -11.59
C ALA A 278 13.03 -14.18 -12.89
N ALA A 279 12.89 -13.18 -13.77
CA ALA A 279 12.29 -13.36 -15.09
C ALA A 279 13.10 -14.30 -15.98
N LYS A 280 14.41 -14.05 -16.09
CA LYS A 280 15.30 -14.83 -16.94
C LYS A 280 15.39 -16.31 -16.55
N ASN A 281 15.42 -16.60 -15.25
CA ASN A 281 15.62 -17.95 -14.71
C ASN A 281 14.30 -18.62 -14.31
N GLY A 282 13.15 -17.95 -14.50
CA GLY A 282 11.84 -18.48 -14.16
C GLY A 282 11.62 -18.73 -12.67
N VAL A 283 12.33 -17.96 -11.80
CA VAL A 283 12.19 -18.04 -10.35
C VAL A 283 10.88 -17.38 -9.92
N ALA A 284 9.98 -18.16 -9.31
CA ALA A 284 8.73 -17.61 -8.79
C ALA A 284 9.00 -16.80 -7.51
N ILE A 285 8.48 -15.59 -7.47
CA ILE A 285 8.64 -14.64 -6.37
C ILE A 285 7.30 -14.24 -5.77
N MET A 286 7.34 -13.82 -4.52
CA MET A 286 6.27 -13.02 -3.93
C MET A 286 6.75 -11.58 -3.82
N ALA A 287 5.94 -10.63 -4.28
CA ALA A 287 6.19 -9.19 -4.14
C ALA A 287 5.16 -8.59 -3.18
N PHE A 288 5.63 -7.97 -2.10
CA PHE A 288 4.80 -7.31 -1.10
C PHE A 288 4.98 -5.81 -1.22
N LEU A 289 3.92 -5.09 -1.49
CA LEU A 289 3.92 -3.64 -1.51
C LEU A 289 2.78 -3.12 -0.63
N GLY A 290 3.11 -2.27 0.32
CA GLY A 290 2.17 -1.71 1.28
C GLY A 290 2.33 -0.22 1.48
N ASN A 291 1.31 0.40 2.10
CA ASN A 291 1.28 1.82 2.46
C ASN A 291 0.93 2.05 3.94
N GLY A 292 1.08 1.02 4.75
CA GLY A 292 0.76 1.08 6.17
C GLY A 292 -0.73 0.91 6.50
N ALA A 293 -1.65 1.01 5.54
CA ALA A 293 -3.08 0.75 5.70
C ALA A 293 -3.54 -0.51 4.96
N LEU A 294 -2.76 -0.94 3.97
CA LEU A 294 -2.96 -2.17 3.22
C LEU A 294 -1.60 -2.68 2.73
N THR A 295 -1.45 -4.00 2.63
CA THR A 295 -0.38 -4.64 1.86
C THR A 295 -1.02 -5.52 0.79
N GLN A 296 -0.63 -5.31 -0.47
CA GLN A 296 -0.97 -6.17 -1.60
C GLN A 296 0.19 -7.08 -1.92
N ILE A 297 -0.11 -8.32 -2.24
CA ILE A 297 0.88 -9.38 -2.47
C ILE A 297 0.62 -10.00 -3.84
N TYR A 298 1.68 -10.12 -4.61
CA TYR A 298 1.71 -10.97 -5.80
C TYR A 298 2.50 -12.24 -5.50
N SER A 299 2.08 -13.36 -6.06
CA SER A 299 2.81 -14.64 -5.98
C SER A 299 2.83 -15.30 -7.35
N GLY A 300 4.00 -15.46 -7.94
CA GLY A 300 4.13 -16.06 -9.26
C GLY A 300 5.46 -15.79 -9.94
N LYS A 301 5.55 -16.20 -11.21
CA LYS A 301 6.68 -15.85 -12.08
C LYS A 301 6.44 -14.47 -12.69
N VAL A 302 7.52 -13.73 -12.87
CA VAL A 302 7.53 -12.49 -13.65
C VAL A 302 8.21 -12.75 -14.99
N ASN A 303 7.76 -12.09 -16.06
CA ASN A 303 8.25 -12.38 -17.41
C ASN A 303 8.74 -11.11 -18.13
N LYS A 304 7.91 -10.08 -18.23
CA LYS A 304 8.25 -8.87 -18.96
C LYS A 304 8.72 -7.77 -18.01
N VAL A 305 10.05 -7.59 -17.95
CA VAL A 305 10.69 -6.59 -17.10
C VAL A 305 11.35 -5.54 -17.97
N MET A 306 11.13 -4.25 -17.66
CA MET A 306 11.72 -3.16 -18.43
C MET A 306 11.79 -1.84 -17.66
N ALA A 307 12.83 -1.05 -17.95
CA ALA A 307 12.90 0.35 -17.53
C ALA A 307 12.18 1.24 -18.54
N ALA A 308 11.34 2.14 -18.06
CA ALA A 308 10.68 3.15 -18.88
C ALA A 308 10.32 4.39 -18.04
N GLU A 309 10.57 5.58 -18.58
CA GLU A 309 10.14 6.87 -18.03
C GLU A 309 10.50 7.06 -16.53
N GLY A 310 11.67 6.61 -16.10
CA GLY A 310 12.13 6.72 -14.70
C GLY A 310 11.54 5.67 -13.74
N TRP A 311 10.85 4.68 -14.30
CA TRP A 311 10.31 3.53 -13.58
C TRP A 311 10.95 2.24 -14.06
N PHE A 312 11.14 1.32 -13.14
CA PHE A 312 11.46 -0.06 -13.44
C PHE A 312 10.20 -0.91 -13.27
N ASN A 313 9.83 -1.64 -14.30
CA ASN A 313 8.50 -2.20 -14.42
C ASN A 313 8.52 -3.71 -14.64
N VAL A 314 7.56 -4.41 -14.04
CA VAL A 314 7.03 -5.69 -14.51
C VAL A 314 5.72 -5.41 -15.22
N LEU A 315 5.54 -5.90 -16.45
CA LEU A 315 4.36 -5.63 -17.29
C LEU A 315 3.81 -6.95 -17.85
N ASP A 316 3.36 -7.80 -16.95
CA ASP A 316 2.70 -9.07 -17.30
C ASP A 316 1.18 -8.85 -17.48
N PRO A 317 0.46 -9.74 -18.19
CA PRO A 317 -0.97 -9.54 -18.50
C PRO A 317 -1.87 -9.30 -17.28
N ASP A 318 -1.65 -10.05 -16.20
CA ASP A 318 -2.47 -9.99 -14.99
C ASP A 318 -1.70 -9.43 -13.77
N PHE A 319 -0.45 -8.99 -13.95
CA PHE A 319 0.39 -8.43 -12.90
C PHE A 319 1.29 -7.32 -13.41
N ASN A 320 1.16 -6.14 -12.82
CA ASN A 320 2.11 -5.05 -13.02
C ASN A 320 2.72 -4.60 -11.68
N LEU A 321 4.02 -4.36 -11.72
CA LEU A 321 4.76 -3.75 -10.62
C LEU A 321 5.57 -2.59 -11.20
N HIS A 322 5.34 -1.40 -10.66
CA HIS A 322 6.06 -0.19 -11.06
C HIS A 322 6.86 0.31 -9.87
N LEU A 323 8.15 0.40 -9.99
CA LEU A 323 9.07 0.87 -8.96
C LEU A 323 9.80 2.11 -9.47
N ARG A 324 9.73 3.23 -8.73
CA ARG A 324 10.46 4.46 -9.11
C ARG A 324 11.95 4.19 -9.00
N ASP A 325 12.63 4.27 -10.12
CA ASP A 325 14.00 3.82 -10.27
C ASP A 325 15.01 4.61 -9.41
N SER A 326 14.79 5.89 -9.25
CA SER A 326 15.62 6.79 -8.45
C SER A 326 15.34 6.75 -6.94
N ALA A 327 14.34 5.99 -6.50
CA ALA A 327 13.90 6.04 -5.11
C ALA A 327 14.73 5.20 -4.14
N PHE A 328 15.40 4.16 -4.63
CA PHE A 328 16.08 3.20 -3.78
C PHE A 328 17.37 3.76 -3.18
N ARG A 329 17.46 3.78 -1.85
CA ARG A 329 18.61 4.21 -1.07
C ARG A 329 19.40 3.04 -0.51
N SER A 330 18.69 2.00 -0.05
CA SER A 330 19.29 0.81 0.54
C SER A 330 18.50 -0.45 0.21
N GLY A 331 19.18 -1.58 0.25
CA GLY A 331 18.57 -2.89 0.11
C GLY A 331 19.24 -3.89 1.07
N TYR A 332 18.50 -4.91 1.47
CA TYR A 332 18.95 -5.90 2.43
C TYR A 332 18.40 -7.29 2.08
N VAL A 333 19.29 -8.29 2.04
CA VAL A 333 18.92 -9.70 2.15
C VAL A 333 18.78 -10.01 3.63
N VAL A 334 17.63 -10.47 4.06
CA VAL A 334 17.26 -10.61 5.48
C VAL A 334 16.82 -12.03 5.77
N ARG A 335 17.37 -12.62 6.85
CA ARG A 335 16.99 -13.95 7.33
C ARG A 335 16.29 -13.85 8.68
N ARG A 336 15.06 -14.36 8.75
CA ARG A 336 14.21 -14.35 9.94
C ARG A 336 13.45 -15.66 10.06
N ALA A 337 13.51 -16.36 11.20
CA ALA A 337 12.79 -17.61 11.43
C ALA A 337 12.92 -18.61 10.25
N GLY A 338 14.14 -18.78 9.72
CA GLY A 338 14.41 -19.67 8.59
C GLY A 338 13.91 -19.19 7.21
N VAL A 339 13.41 -17.97 7.10
CA VAL A 339 12.91 -17.39 5.84
C VAL A 339 13.83 -16.27 5.37
N THR A 340 14.20 -16.29 4.10
CA THR A 340 14.98 -15.24 3.43
C THR A 340 14.06 -14.33 2.64
N SER A 341 14.18 -13.02 2.88
CA SER A 341 13.54 -11.95 2.10
C SER A 341 14.57 -10.98 1.54
N VAL A 342 14.19 -10.18 0.56
CA VAL A 342 14.96 -9.02 0.10
C VAL A 342 14.07 -7.79 0.24
N GLU A 343 14.56 -6.79 0.96
CA GLU A 343 13.81 -5.58 1.31
C GLU A 343 14.53 -4.35 0.77
N PHE A 344 13.78 -3.42 0.17
CA PHE A 344 14.33 -2.20 -0.41
C PHE A 344 13.65 -0.97 0.20
N PHE A 345 14.46 0.02 0.55
CA PHE A 345 14.06 1.23 1.24
C PHE A 345 14.42 2.48 0.43
N ASP A 346 13.63 3.53 0.63
CA ASP A 346 13.87 4.82 0.02
C ASP A 346 14.81 5.71 0.85
N ASP A 347 14.99 6.95 0.42
CA ASP A 347 15.85 7.95 1.08
C ASP A 347 15.31 8.42 2.43
N GLN A 348 14.04 8.15 2.73
CA GLN A 348 13.42 8.41 4.02
C GLN A 348 13.46 7.18 4.96
N GLY A 349 14.10 6.08 4.52
CA GLY A 349 14.12 4.81 5.26
C GLY A 349 12.76 4.10 5.29
N GLU A 350 11.84 4.46 4.36
CA GLU A 350 10.55 3.78 4.24
C GLU A 350 10.70 2.56 3.34
N LEU A 351 10.03 1.47 3.74
CA LEU A 351 10.00 0.24 2.96
C LEU A 351 9.19 0.45 1.67
N VAL A 352 9.85 0.32 0.53
CA VAL A 352 9.21 0.41 -0.78
C VAL A 352 8.58 -0.93 -1.18
N VAL A 353 9.36 -2.01 -1.11
CA VAL A 353 8.95 -3.34 -1.54
C VAL A 353 9.74 -4.42 -0.81
N THR A 354 9.08 -5.54 -0.55
CA THR A 354 9.74 -6.76 -0.05
C THR A 354 9.50 -7.91 -1.02
N PHE A 355 10.55 -8.69 -1.27
CA PHE A 355 10.46 -9.90 -2.08
C PHE A 355 10.77 -11.15 -1.26
N PHE A 356 10.06 -12.23 -1.58
CA PHE A 356 10.30 -13.59 -1.07
C PHE A 356 10.27 -14.59 -2.23
N GLY A 357 10.81 -15.78 -2.02
CA GLY A 357 10.52 -16.93 -2.90
C GLY A 357 9.15 -17.52 -2.60
N VAL A 358 8.43 -17.88 -3.65
CA VAL A 358 7.17 -18.62 -3.49
C VAL A 358 7.47 -19.99 -2.89
N ARG A 359 6.81 -20.30 -1.78
CA ARG A 359 6.96 -21.59 -1.09
C ARG A 359 5.61 -22.24 -0.87
N GLU A 360 5.60 -23.56 -0.86
CA GLU A 360 4.47 -24.32 -0.38
C GLU A 360 4.40 -24.26 1.16
N ARG A 361 3.18 -24.28 1.70
CA ARG A 361 2.97 -24.25 3.15
C ARG A 361 3.71 -25.43 3.82
N GLY A 362 4.48 -25.12 4.86
CA GLY A 362 5.25 -26.12 5.61
C GLY A 362 6.54 -26.62 4.93
N LYS A 363 6.86 -26.13 3.73
CA LYS A 363 8.12 -26.46 3.05
C LYS A 363 9.14 -25.30 3.15
N PRO A 364 10.44 -25.60 3.06
CA PRO A 364 11.48 -24.57 2.93
C PRO A 364 11.27 -23.75 1.66
N GLN A 365 11.89 -22.57 1.61
CA GLN A 365 11.96 -21.78 0.38
C GLN A 365 12.74 -22.55 -0.70
N PRO A 366 12.37 -22.40 -1.99
CA PRO A 366 13.09 -23.02 -3.09
C PRO A 366 14.55 -22.60 -3.14
N GLN A 367 15.46 -23.53 -3.45
CA GLN A 367 16.90 -23.23 -3.57
C GLN A 367 17.16 -22.15 -4.62
N SER A 368 16.41 -22.16 -5.74
CA SER A 368 16.51 -21.14 -6.79
C SER A 368 16.29 -19.69 -6.29
N TRP A 369 15.40 -19.52 -5.31
CA TRP A 369 15.23 -18.21 -4.65
C TRP A 369 16.41 -17.88 -3.74
N LEU A 370 16.89 -18.83 -2.96
CA LEU A 370 18.03 -18.61 -2.06
C LEU A 370 19.30 -18.25 -2.84
N ASP A 371 19.53 -18.93 -3.98
CA ASP A 371 20.65 -18.65 -4.88
C ASP A 371 20.52 -17.26 -5.52
N LEU A 372 19.32 -16.89 -5.97
CA LEU A 372 19.04 -15.57 -6.52
C LEU A 372 19.33 -14.48 -5.48
N ALA A 373 18.79 -14.62 -4.26
CA ALA A 373 19.01 -13.65 -3.19
C ALA A 373 20.50 -13.54 -2.81
N ALA A 374 21.22 -14.65 -2.79
CA ALA A 374 22.66 -14.69 -2.50
C ALA A 374 23.53 -14.07 -3.62
N SER A 375 23.06 -14.07 -4.87
CA SER A 375 23.76 -13.53 -6.03
C SER A 375 23.66 -12.01 -6.18
N LEU A 376 22.84 -11.34 -5.35
CA LEU A 376 22.64 -9.91 -5.45
C LEU A 376 23.91 -9.12 -5.11
N PRO A 377 24.20 -8.03 -5.85
CA PRO A 377 25.42 -7.24 -5.63
C PRO A 377 25.41 -6.63 -4.23
N LYS A 378 26.49 -6.86 -3.49
CA LYS A 378 26.69 -6.28 -2.15
C LYS A 378 26.94 -4.77 -2.26
N ALA A 379 26.49 -4.03 -1.24
CA ALA A 379 26.79 -2.61 -1.08
C ALA A 379 28.17 -2.37 -0.47
#